data_f5d92fb7471dee28253c1e2febb72730
#
_entry.id   f5d92fb7471dee28253c1e2febb72730
#
_cell.length_a   1.000
_cell.length_b   1.000
_cell.length_c   1.000
_cell.angle_alpha   90.00
_cell.angle_beta   90.00
_cell.angle_gamma   90.00
#
_symmetry.space_group_name_H-M   'P 1'
#
loop_
_entity.id
_entity.type
_entity.pdbx_description
1 polymer ?
#
loop_
_entity_poly.entity_id
_entity_poly.type
_entity_poly.pdbx_seq_one_letter_code
_entity_poly.pdbx_strand_id
1 'polypeptide(L)'
;MCIRDRGDRVSGAVSEYQEQLIGNQFLTQVYAQAPLVTDPLTFEYTELLIYKLSETSNVKNRDFKVLIIDDNSLNAFAAPGGIIGVNRGLFLYAETEGQFASVMTHELAHLSQRHFARNVLRSKDTSLASALVMISSIAVALISNNPNAIAAGPALLQQQSLRYSRLFEKEADRVGFQNLINAGYKPSSMGEMFEIMNDMRRLSGELPPEFLLTHPITSSRVSDAFSAADQYPDLENQKSDTLDYSLIRARLMVQAEQIPQNSIRYFEAENIKNMNNDMALYGLSLAQKKIGNFDKSLDNINTLISKYPKNLILNTTKAEILFESNTISKEIAEIFKSNESGKNID
;
A
#
# COMPACT_ATOMS: atom_id res chain seq x y z
N MET A 1 -15.80 -27.87 5.15
CA MET A 1 -17.04 -27.23 5.65
C MET A 1 -17.39 -26.09 4.70
N CYS A 2 -18.46 -26.21 3.91
CA CYS A 2 -18.79 -25.23 2.88
C CYS A 2 -19.00 -23.85 3.51
N ILE A 3 -18.19 -22.87 3.08
CA ILE A 3 -18.41 -21.46 3.37
C ILE A 3 -19.68 -21.07 2.60
N ARG A 4 -20.83 -21.05 3.26
CA ARG A 4 -22.04 -20.48 2.67
C ARG A 4 -21.78 -19.00 2.48
N ASP A 5 -21.84 -18.57 1.23
CA ASP A 5 -21.82 -17.17 0.83
C ASP A 5 -22.93 -16.41 1.60
N ARG A 6 -22.53 -15.68 2.64
CA ARG A 6 -23.46 -14.91 3.48
C ARG A 6 -23.84 -13.57 2.84
N GLY A 7 -23.21 -13.23 1.70
CA GLY A 7 -23.45 -11.98 0.98
C GLY A 7 -24.88 -11.80 0.48
N ASP A 8 -25.56 -12.89 0.10
CA ASP A 8 -26.91 -12.82 -0.47
C ASP A 8 -28.00 -12.32 0.50
N ARG A 9 -27.84 -12.53 1.82
CA ARG A 9 -28.80 -12.03 2.81
C ARG A 9 -28.71 -10.54 3.08
N VAL A 10 -27.61 -9.91 2.69
CA VAL A 10 -27.29 -8.50 2.95
C VAL A 10 -27.82 -7.59 1.85
N SER A 11 -27.99 -8.13 0.64
CA SER A 11 -28.45 -7.39 -0.55
C SER A 11 -29.87 -6.76 -0.40
N GLY A 12 -30.65 -7.23 0.56
CA GLY A 12 -31.97 -6.66 0.86
C GLY A 12 -31.93 -5.34 1.66
N ALA A 13 -30.82 -5.03 2.33
CA ALA A 13 -30.73 -3.84 3.18
C ALA A 13 -29.74 -2.80 2.65
N VAL A 14 -28.64 -3.23 2.03
CA VAL A 14 -27.70 -2.36 1.31
C VAL A 14 -27.39 -3.04 -0.01
N SER A 15 -27.95 -2.53 -1.11
CA SER A 15 -27.68 -3.06 -2.44
C SER A 15 -26.27 -2.68 -2.90
N GLU A 16 -25.72 -3.44 -3.87
CA GLU A 16 -24.42 -3.11 -4.50
C GLU A 16 -24.44 -1.71 -5.14
N TYR A 17 -25.59 -1.31 -5.71
CA TYR A 17 -25.77 0.05 -6.23
C TYR A 17 -25.64 1.12 -5.15
N GLN A 18 -26.19 0.89 -3.96
CA GLN A 18 -26.05 1.83 -2.84
C GLN A 18 -24.61 1.87 -2.33
N GLU A 19 -23.91 0.73 -2.27
CA GLU A 19 -22.47 0.69 -1.95
C GLU A 19 -21.67 1.51 -2.97
N GLN A 20 -22.01 1.44 -4.26
CA GLN A 20 -21.35 2.23 -5.32
C GLN A 20 -21.61 3.73 -5.15
N LEU A 21 -22.82 4.15 -4.84
CA LEU A 21 -23.14 5.57 -4.59
C LEU A 21 -22.36 6.12 -3.38
N ILE A 22 -22.31 5.35 -2.29
CA ILE A 22 -21.54 5.69 -1.09
C ILE A 22 -20.05 5.82 -1.43
N GLY A 23 -19.52 4.83 -2.16
CA GLY A 23 -18.12 4.84 -2.60
C GLY A 23 -17.77 6.04 -3.47
N ASN A 24 -18.62 6.40 -4.43
CA ASN A 24 -18.39 7.55 -5.30
C ASN A 24 -18.36 8.88 -4.52
N GLN A 25 -19.21 9.03 -3.53
CA GLN A 25 -19.19 10.22 -2.66
C GLN A 25 -17.91 10.27 -1.81
N PHE A 26 -17.48 9.14 -1.25
CA PHE A 26 -16.24 9.03 -0.54
C PHE A 26 -15.03 9.39 -1.42
N LEU A 27 -14.94 8.84 -2.64
CA LEU A 27 -13.89 9.18 -3.61
C LEU A 27 -13.84 10.66 -3.92
N THR A 28 -15.01 11.29 -4.12
CA THR A 28 -15.08 12.73 -4.39
C THR A 28 -14.46 13.55 -3.23
N GLN A 29 -14.70 13.16 -1.99
CA GLN A 29 -14.11 13.83 -0.83
C GLN A 29 -12.60 13.59 -0.73
N VAL A 30 -12.17 12.35 -0.93
CA VAL A 30 -10.73 11.98 -0.86
C VAL A 30 -9.95 12.71 -1.96
N TYR A 31 -10.40 12.67 -3.21
CA TYR A 31 -9.71 13.37 -4.30
C TYR A 31 -9.67 14.89 -4.14
N ALA A 32 -10.66 15.47 -3.47
CA ALA A 32 -10.69 16.92 -3.24
C ALA A 32 -9.74 17.37 -2.14
N GLN A 33 -9.37 16.52 -1.18
CA GLN A 33 -8.79 16.98 0.08
C GLN A 33 -7.63 16.13 0.61
N ALA A 34 -7.55 14.84 0.27
CA ALA A 34 -6.48 13.99 0.78
C ALA A 34 -5.19 14.16 -0.03
N PRO A 35 -4.02 14.21 0.63
CA PRO A 35 -2.76 14.14 -0.08
C PRO A 35 -2.59 12.75 -0.69
N LEU A 36 -2.42 12.68 -2.01
CA LEU A 36 -2.25 11.42 -2.72
C LEU A 36 -0.83 11.30 -3.25
N VAL A 37 -0.29 10.09 -3.22
CA VAL A 37 0.95 9.77 -3.93
C VAL A 37 0.64 9.79 -5.43
N THR A 38 1.36 10.64 -6.16
CA THR A 38 1.19 10.85 -7.61
C THR A 38 2.24 10.10 -8.44
N ASP A 39 3.08 9.31 -7.82
CA ASP A 39 4.14 8.55 -8.48
C ASP A 39 3.56 7.39 -9.30
N PRO A 40 3.69 7.42 -10.65
CA PRO A 40 3.05 6.43 -11.50
C PRO A 40 3.53 5.00 -11.27
N LEU A 41 4.82 4.81 -10.97
CA LEU A 41 5.40 3.48 -10.73
C LEU A 41 4.84 2.84 -9.46
N THR A 42 4.68 3.64 -8.41
CA THR A 42 4.08 3.17 -7.15
C THR A 42 2.60 2.82 -7.35
N PHE A 43 1.87 3.65 -8.11
CA PHE A 43 0.46 3.43 -8.40
C PHE A 43 0.26 2.15 -9.21
N GLU A 44 0.96 2.01 -10.34
CA GLU A 44 0.88 0.84 -11.22
C GLU A 44 1.23 -0.46 -10.47
N TYR A 45 2.33 -0.45 -9.72
CA TYR A 45 2.73 -1.60 -8.90
C TYR A 45 1.63 -2.01 -7.92
N THR A 46 1.08 -1.04 -7.17
CA THR A 46 0.06 -1.29 -6.15
C THR A 46 -1.22 -1.84 -6.76
N GLU A 47 -1.66 -1.22 -7.85
CA GLU A 47 -2.86 -1.64 -8.60
C GLU A 47 -2.71 -3.07 -9.12
N LEU A 48 -1.60 -3.37 -9.80
CA LEU A 48 -1.31 -4.70 -10.34
C LEU A 48 -1.25 -5.77 -9.23
N LEU A 49 -0.64 -5.45 -8.08
CA LEU A 49 -0.58 -6.36 -6.95
C LEU A 49 -1.99 -6.64 -6.39
N ILE A 50 -2.83 -5.62 -6.21
CA ILE A 50 -4.22 -5.78 -5.75
C ILE A 50 -5.02 -6.65 -6.72
N TYR A 51 -4.93 -6.40 -8.03
CA TYR A 51 -5.58 -7.24 -9.04
C TYR A 51 -5.12 -8.69 -8.95
N LYS A 52 -3.81 -8.92 -8.86
CA LYS A 52 -3.24 -10.27 -8.72
C LYS A 52 -3.73 -10.99 -7.45
N LEU A 53 -3.76 -10.31 -6.30
CA LEU A 53 -4.30 -10.86 -5.06
C LEU A 53 -5.80 -11.15 -5.17
N SER A 54 -6.52 -10.34 -5.95
CA SER A 54 -7.94 -10.52 -6.16
C SER A 54 -8.30 -11.77 -6.98
N GLU A 55 -7.38 -12.27 -7.82
CA GLU A 55 -7.60 -13.47 -8.63
C GLU A 55 -7.88 -14.72 -7.79
N THR A 56 -7.27 -14.80 -6.63
CA THR A 56 -7.42 -15.90 -5.68
C THR A 56 -8.36 -15.59 -4.52
N SER A 57 -8.94 -14.38 -4.53
CA SER A 57 -9.90 -13.93 -3.52
C SER A 57 -11.35 -14.34 -3.87
N ASN A 58 -12.25 -14.14 -2.91
CA ASN A 58 -13.71 -14.33 -3.12
C ASN A 58 -14.41 -13.03 -3.58
N VAL A 59 -13.68 -12.00 -4.01
CA VAL A 59 -14.26 -10.74 -4.49
C VAL A 59 -14.94 -10.97 -5.83
N LYS A 60 -16.24 -10.68 -5.94
CA LYS A 60 -17.02 -10.88 -7.16
C LYS A 60 -16.81 -9.76 -8.17
N ASN A 61 -16.89 -8.51 -7.71
CA ASN A 61 -16.67 -7.33 -8.56
C ASN A 61 -15.24 -6.81 -8.33
N ARG A 62 -14.42 -6.81 -9.38
CA ARG A 62 -13.02 -6.38 -9.37
C ARG A 62 -12.82 -5.00 -9.99
N ASP A 63 -13.87 -4.18 -10.09
CA ASP A 63 -13.73 -2.77 -10.46
C ASP A 63 -13.16 -1.98 -9.28
N PHE A 64 -11.87 -2.15 -9.02
CA PHE A 64 -11.19 -1.49 -7.91
C PHE A 64 -10.88 -0.03 -8.20
N LYS A 65 -10.97 0.79 -7.14
CA LYS A 65 -10.47 2.16 -7.11
C LYS A 65 -9.36 2.20 -6.07
N VAL A 66 -8.13 2.19 -6.54
CA VAL A 66 -6.95 2.18 -5.66
C VAL A 66 -6.57 3.61 -5.29
N LEU A 67 -6.33 3.85 -4.01
CA LEU A 67 -5.87 5.12 -3.46
C LEU A 67 -4.57 4.90 -2.69
N ILE A 68 -3.56 5.73 -2.96
CA ILE A 68 -2.33 5.73 -2.16
C ILE A 68 -2.24 7.09 -1.49
N ILE A 69 -2.43 7.09 -0.17
CA ILE A 69 -2.41 8.31 0.65
C ILE A 69 -0.96 8.66 0.99
N ASP A 70 -0.59 9.92 0.78
CA ASP A 70 0.74 10.44 1.10
C ASP A 70 0.87 10.75 2.60
N ASP A 71 0.79 9.70 3.42
CA ASP A 71 0.92 9.74 4.87
C ASP A 71 1.85 8.63 5.35
N ASN A 72 2.71 8.94 6.33
CA ASN A 72 3.70 8.01 6.90
C ASN A 72 3.13 7.09 7.99
N SER A 73 1.88 7.28 8.41
CA SER A 73 1.24 6.38 9.35
C SER A 73 0.93 5.04 8.70
N LEU A 74 1.00 3.97 9.49
CA LEU A 74 0.57 2.65 9.03
C LEU A 74 -0.94 2.63 8.96
N ASN A 75 -1.48 2.56 7.73
CA ASN A 75 -2.91 2.44 7.49
C ASN A 75 -3.21 1.78 6.14
N ALA A 76 -4.33 1.05 6.10
CA ALA A 76 -4.99 0.56 4.91
C ALA A 76 -6.48 0.43 5.19
N PHE A 77 -7.31 0.45 4.17
CA PHE A 77 -8.76 0.31 4.33
C PHE A 77 -9.43 -0.19 3.06
N ALA A 78 -10.53 -0.87 3.26
CA ALA A 78 -11.50 -1.19 2.22
C ALA A 78 -12.79 -0.40 2.43
N ALA A 79 -13.29 0.25 1.38
CA ALA A 79 -14.54 0.99 1.42
C ALA A 79 -15.52 0.48 0.36
N PRO A 80 -16.84 0.74 0.53
CA PRO A 80 -17.87 0.34 -0.42
C PRO A 80 -17.57 0.80 -1.84
N GLY A 81 -18.04 0.06 -2.85
CA GLY A 81 -17.82 0.39 -4.25
C GLY A 81 -16.47 -0.07 -4.79
N GLY A 82 -15.80 -1.01 -4.11
CA GLY A 82 -14.53 -1.56 -4.59
C GLY A 82 -13.32 -0.68 -4.29
N ILE A 83 -13.43 0.24 -3.34
CA ILE A 83 -12.33 1.14 -2.99
C ILE A 83 -11.36 0.44 -2.05
N ILE A 84 -10.07 0.51 -2.38
CA ILE A 84 -8.96 0.04 -1.55
C ILE A 84 -7.99 1.20 -1.38
N GLY A 85 -7.77 1.62 -0.15
CA GLY A 85 -6.81 2.65 0.19
C GLY A 85 -5.64 2.09 0.98
N VAL A 86 -4.47 2.68 0.77
CA VAL A 86 -3.26 2.34 1.49
C VAL A 86 -2.44 3.61 1.75
N ASN A 87 -1.97 3.79 2.97
CA ASN A 87 -1.04 4.87 3.26
C ASN A 87 0.37 4.47 2.82
N ARG A 88 1.17 5.45 2.38
CA ARG A 88 2.61 5.26 2.13
C ARG A 88 3.29 4.54 3.30
N GLY A 89 2.89 4.85 4.52
CA GLY A 89 3.42 4.23 5.73
C GLY A 89 3.35 2.71 5.73
N LEU A 90 2.33 2.09 5.13
CA LEU A 90 2.29 0.63 5.07
C LEU A 90 3.50 0.06 4.32
N PHE A 91 3.94 0.68 3.21
CA PHE A 91 5.17 0.29 2.51
C PHE A 91 6.43 0.51 3.34
N LEU A 92 6.44 1.55 4.18
CA LEU A 92 7.60 1.85 5.02
C LEU A 92 7.78 0.78 6.12
N TYR A 93 6.69 0.27 6.67
CA TYR A 93 6.68 -0.69 7.79
C TYR A 93 6.66 -2.15 7.35
N ALA A 94 5.98 -2.51 6.27
CA ALA A 94 6.05 -3.84 5.72
C ALA A 94 7.41 -4.05 5.02
N GLU A 95 8.22 -4.93 5.58
CA GLU A 95 9.60 -5.14 5.12
C GLU A 95 9.67 -5.99 3.86
N THR A 96 8.63 -6.81 3.63
CA THR A 96 8.51 -7.72 2.48
C THR A 96 7.17 -7.58 1.78
N GLU A 97 7.11 -7.96 0.49
CA GLU A 97 5.86 -8.01 -0.28
C GLU A 97 4.82 -8.91 0.38
N GLY A 98 5.24 -10.03 1.00
CA GLY A 98 4.33 -10.94 1.69
C GLY A 98 3.62 -10.27 2.89
N GLN A 99 4.36 -9.47 3.68
CA GLN A 99 3.79 -8.70 4.78
C GLN A 99 2.80 -7.65 4.27
N PHE A 100 3.15 -6.91 3.21
CA PHE A 100 2.25 -5.96 2.56
C PHE A 100 1.01 -6.67 1.98
N ALA A 101 1.21 -7.76 1.25
CA ALA A 101 0.13 -8.56 0.67
C ALA A 101 -0.81 -9.14 1.73
N SER A 102 -0.32 -9.46 2.93
CA SER A 102 -1.15 -9.96 4.03
C SER A 102 -2.19 -8.94 4.46
N VAL A 103 -1.83 -7.65 4.51
CA VAL A 103 -2.78 -6.55 4.79
C VAL A 103 -3.75 -6.39 3.63
N MET A 104 -3.27 -6.39 2.38
CA MET A 104 -4.14 -6.24 1.22
C MET A 104 -5.15 -7.40 1.10
N THR A 105 -4.76 -8.63 1.40
CA THR A 105 -5.68 -9.78 1.40
C THR A 105 -6.70 -9.71 2.53
N HIS A 106 -6.34 -9.12 3.68
CA HIS A 106 -7.26 -8.81 4.76
C HIS A 106 -8.32 -7.77 4.31
N GLU A 107 -7.90 -6.69 3.63
CA GLU A 107 -8.82 -5.69 3.10
C GLU A 107 -9.73 -6.26 1.99
N LEU A 108 -9.18 -7.09 1.10
CA LEU A 108 -9.97 -7.83 0.11
C LEU A 108 -10.99 -8.77 0.78
N ALA A 109 -10.67 -9.35 1.93
CA ALA A 109 -11.62 -10.15 2.70
C ALA A 109 -12.76 -9.30 3.24
N HIS A 110 -12.51 -8.07 3.73
CA HIS A 110 -13.56 -7.14 4.13
C HIS A 110 -14.53 -6.82 2.98
N LEU A 111 -14.02 -6.62 1.76
CA LEU A 111 -14.85 -6.41 0.56
C LEU A 111 -15.65 -7.66 0.20
N SER A 112 -14.97 -8.81 0.09
CA SER A 112 -15.62 -10.07 -0.33
C SER A 112 -16.71 -10.54 0.62
N GLN A 113 -16.54 -10.31 1.93
CA GLN A 113 -17.51 -10.64 2.96
C GLN A 113 -18.52 -9.51 3.21
N ARG A 114 -18.45 -8.40 2.46
CA ARG A 114 -19.34 -7.24 2.57
C ARG A 114 -19.49 -6.75 4.02
N HIS A 115 -18.36 -6.65 4.74
CA HIS A 115 -18.37 -6.30 6.18
C HIS A 115 -18.97 -4.92 6.43
N PHE A 116 -18.78 -3.97 5.51
CA PHE A 116 -19.43 -2.66 5.59
C PHE A 116 -20.97 -2.78 5.60
N ALA A 117 -21.55 -3.42 4.61
CA ALA A 117 -23.00 -3.59 4.51
C ALA A 117 -23.58 -4.36 5.70
N ARG A 118 -22.85 -5.38 6.17
CA ARG A 118 -23.21 -6.16 7.37
C ARG A 118 -23.11 -5.32 8.65
N ASN A 119 -22.23 -4.35 8.72
CA ASN A 119 -22.09 -3.44 9.85
C ASN A 119 -23.25 -2.43 9.88
N VAL A 120 -23.60 -1.87 8.72
CA VAL A 120 -24.80 -1.00 8.57
C VAL A 120 -26.06 -1.73 9.04
N LEU A 121 -26.24 -2.99 8.66
CA LEU A 121 -27.38 -3.81 9.12
C LEU A 121 -27.45 -4.05 10.64
N ARG A 122 -26.29 -4.06 11.30
CA ARG A 122 -26.21 -4.25 12.75
C ARG A 122 -26.45 -2.97 13.53
N SER A 123 -26.25 -1.81 12.89
CA SER A 123 -26.60 -0.53 13.50
C SER A 123 -28.12 -0.44 13.66
N LYS A 124 -28.57 0.23 14.73
CA LYS A 124 -30.01 0.47 14.94
C LYS A 124 -30.60 1.41 13.89
N ASP A 125 -29.74 2.18 13.24
CA ASP A 125 -30.08 3.09 12.16
C ASP A 125 -29.50 2.54 10.85
N THR A 126 -30.36 1.99 10.02
CA THR A 126 -30.04 1.38 8.72
C THR A 126 -30.23 2.37 7.57
N SER A 127 -30.34 3.68 7.86
CA SER A 127 -30.53 4.69 6.82
C SER A 127 -29.27 4.86 5.97
N LEU A 128 -29.45 5.16 4.69
CA LEU A 128 -28.36 5.51 3.78
C LEU A 128 -27.60 6.73 4.29
N ALA A 129 -28.28 7.66 4.93
CA ALA A 129 -27.67 8.86 5.52
C ALA A 129 -26.66 8.51 6.61
N SER A 130 -26.98 7.56 7.50
CA SER A 130 -26.04 7.10 8.53
C SER A 130 -24.84 6.38 7.95
N ALA A 131 -25.03 5.60 6.89
CA ALA A 131 -23.93 4.97 6.16
C ALA A 131 -23.00 6.01 5.51
N LEU A 132 -23.55 7.08 4.94
CA LEU A 132 -22.80 8.20 4.37
C LEU A 132 -22.01 8.96 5.43
N VAL A 133 -22.61 9.25 6.58
CA VAL A 133 -21.90 9.89 7.70
C VAL A 133 -20.75 9.03 8.18
N MET A 134 -20.94 7.72 8.26
CA MET A 134 -19.90 6.78 8.67
C MET A 134 -18.70 6.80 7.72
N ILE A 135 -18.91 6.77 6.41
CA ILE A 135 -17.86 6.84 5.39
C ILE A 135 -17.20 8.21 5.35
N SER A 136 -17.97 9.29 5.47
CA SER A 136 -17.41 10.65 5.48
C SER A 136 -16.47 10.88 6.66
N SER A 137 -16.65 10.18 7.78
CA SER A 137 -15.73 10.27 8.91
C SER A 137 -14.38 9.63 8.63
N ILE A 138 -14.32 8.56 7.82
CA ILE A 138 -13.06 7.99 7.33
C ILE A 138 -12.35 9.01 6.44
N ALA A 139 -13.05 9.63 5.50
CA ALA A 139 -12.47 10.65 4.63
C ALA A 139 -11.88 11.81 5.44
N VAL A 140 -12.61 12.31 6.46
CA VAL A 140 -12.11 13.38 7.34
C VAL A 140 -10.88 12.95 8.12
N ALA A 141 -10.81 11.71 8.61
CA ALA A 141 -9.63 11.19 9.30
C ALA A 141 -8.40 11.15 8.36
N LEU A 142 -8.57 10.67 7.13
CA LEU A 142 -7.52 10.65 6.10
C LEU A 142 -7.01 12.04 5.70
N ILE A 143 -7.88 13.06 5.81
CA ILE A 143 -7.58 14.44 5.38
C ILE A 143 -6.91 15.25 6.50
N SER A 144 -7.26 14.98 7.76
CA SER A 144 -6.92 15.89 8.86
C SER A 144 -5.44 15.89 9.21
N ASN A 145 -4.68 14.87 8.82
CA ASN A 145 -3.24 14.68 9.11
C ASN A 145 -2.85 15.13 10.55
N ASN A 146 -3.85 15.17 11.43
CA ASN A 146 -3.74 15.63 12.80
C ASN A 146 -4.31 14.59 13.77
N PRO A 147 -3.45 13.83 14.45
CA PRO A 147 -3.90 12.86 15.44
C PRO A 147 -4.76 13.48 16.55
N ASN A 148 -4.64 14.79 16.77
CA ASN A 148 -5.47 15.52 17.75
C ASN A 148 -6.87 15.91 17.22
N ALA A 149 -7.11 15.92 15.91
CA ALA A 149 -8.45 16.13 15.35
C ALA A 149 -9.37 14.94 15.69
N ILE A 150 -8.80 13.75 15.84
CA ILE A 150 -9.47 12.53 16.29
C ILE A 150 -9.84 12.61 17.79
N ALA A 151 -9.06 13.34 18.57
CA ALA A 151 -9.27 13.50 20.03
C ALA A 151 -10.40 14.50 20.40
N ALA A 152 -10.93 15.27 19.46
CA ALA A 152 -11.90 16.34 19.72
C ALA A 152 -13.36 15.88 19.68
N GLY A 153 -13.78 14.96 20.53
CA GLY A 153 -15.19 14.75 20.89
C GLY A 153 -16.00 13.83 19.94
N PRO A 154 -16.92 14.33 19.10
CA PRO A 154 -17.82 13.50 18.28
C PRO A 154 -17.12 12.51 17.33
N ALA A 155 -15.89 12.80 16.92
CA ALA A 155 -15.08 11.94 16.09
C ALA A 155 -14.69 10.62 16.78
N LEU A 156 -14.43 10.62 18.10
CA LEU A 156 -14.14 9.41 18.87
C LEU A 156 -15.34 8.47 18.96
N LEU A 157 -16.54 9.00 19.11
CA LEU A 157 -17.79 8.21 19.11
C LEU A 157 -18.07 7.64 17.71
N GLN A 158 -17.75 8.39 16.67
CA GLN A 158 -17.86 7.97 15.28
C GLN A 158 -16.82 6.89 14.92
N GLN A 159 -15.59 7.01 15.41
CA GLN A 159 -14.53 6.03 15.21
C GLN A 159 -14.85 4.69 15.89
N GLN A 160 -15.55 4.69 17.03
CA GLN A 160 -16.06 3.45 17.62
C GLN A 160 -17.11 2.75 16.75
N SER A 161 -17.87 3.50 15.94
CA SER A 161 -18.83 2.92 15.00
C SER A 161 -18.17 2.29 13.77
N LEU A 162 -16.96 2.70 13.43
CA LEU A 162 -16.16 2.15 12.32
C LEU A 162 -15.43 0.86 12.71
N ARG A 163 -15.29 0.56 14.01
CA ARG A 163 -14.69 -0.69 14.45
C ARG A 163 -15.51 -1.87 13.93
N TYR A 164 -14.91 -2.62 13.06
CA TYR A 164 -15.46 -3.92 12.70
C TYR A 164 -15.56 -4.78 13.97
N SER A 165 -16.64 -5.54 14.09
CA SER A 165 -16.76 -6.43 15.24
C SER A 165 -15.60 -7.42 15.24
N ARG A 166 -15.14 -7.85 16.42
CA ARG A 166 -14.11 -8.91 16.56
C ARG A 166 -14.39 -10.15 15.72
N LEU A 167 -15.66 -10.42 15.41
CA LEU A 167 -16.04 -11.52 14.55
C LEU A 167 -15.71 -11.24 13.09
N PHE A 168 -15.88 -10.00 12.62
CA PHE A 168 -15.52 -9.60 11.25
C PHE A 168 -14.00 -9.59 11.07
N GLU A 169 -13.24 -9.16 12.09
CA GLU A 169 -11.77 -9.23 12.06
C GLU A 169 -11.28 -10.68 11.93
N LYS A 170 -11.80 -11.58 12.77
CA LYS A 170 -11.47 -13.02 12.68
C LYS A 170 -11.88 -13.65 11.35
N GLU A 171 -13.00 -13.21 10.78
CA GLU A 171 -13.44 -13.65 9.47
C GLU A 171 -12.52 -13.14 8.37
N ALA A 172 -12.11 -11.85 8.43
CA ALA A 172 -11.18 -11.24 7.50
C ALA A 172 -9.78 -11.86 7.60
N ASP A 173 -9.28 -12.11 8.81
CA ASP A 173 -8.01 -12.81 9.01
C ASP A 173 -8.02 -14.19 8.34
N ARG A 174 -9.06 -14.99 8.60
CA ARG A 174 -9.15 -16.35 8.05
C ARG A 174 -9.31 -16.36 6.52
N VAL A 175 -10.14 -15.48 5.97
CA VAL A 175 -10.38 -15.42 4.52
C VAL A 175 -9.17 -14.81 3.81
N GLY A 176 -8.59 -13.75 4.38
CA GLY A 176 -7.38 -13.10 3.88
C GLY A 176 -6.16 -14.02 3.94
N PHE A 177 -6.00 -14.78 5.02
CA PHE A 177 -4.92 -15.78 5.14
C PHE A 177 -5.01 -16.84 4.04
N GLN A 178 -6.20 -17.38 3.79
CA GLN A 178 -6.38 -18.35 2.71
C GLN A 178 -6.09 -17.72 1.34
N ASN A 179 -6.49 -16.47 1.13
CA ASN A 179 -6.19 -15.73 -0.09
C ASN A 179 -4.67 -15.52 -0.27
N LEU A 180 -3.96 -15.13 0.79
CA LEU A 180 -2.51 -14.95 0.81
C LEU A 180 -1.77 -16.20 0.34
N ILE A 181 -2.13 -17.36 0.90
CA ILE A 181 -1.54 -18.65 0.52
C ILE A 181 -1.86 -19.01 -0.94
N ASN A 182 -3.12 -18.85 -1.36
CA ASN A 182 -3.53 -19.13 -2.73
C ASN A 182 -2.83 -18.22 -3.75
N ALA A 183 -2.45 -17.01 -3.34
CA ALA A 183 -1.65 -16.09 -4.15
C ALA A 183 -0.14 -16.42 -4.16
N GLY A 184 0.27 -17.48 -3.44
CA GLY A 184 1.62 -18.02 -3.45
C GLY A 184 2.59 -17.35 -2.46
N TYR A 185 2.09 -16.65 -1.45
CA TYR A 185 2.91 -16.06 -0.40
C TYR A 185 3.15 -17.00 0.77
N LYS A 186 4.22 -16.74 1.51
CA LYS A 186 4.53 -17.48 2.74
C LYS A 186 3.42 -17.29 3.78
N PRO A 187 2.93 -18.37 4.39
CA PRO A 187 1.90 -18.30 5.43
C PRO A 187 2.30 -17.45 6.64
N SER A 188 3.60 -17.45 7.01
CA SER A 188 4.13 -16.67 8.14
C SER A 188 3.99 -15.16 7.96
N SER A 189 3.92 -14.66 6.70
CA SER A 189 3.91 -13.22 6.42
C SER A 189 2.79 -12.44 7.13
N MET A 190 1.62 -13.06 7.35
CA MET A 190 0.54 -12.41 8.10
C MET A 190 0.88 -12.29 9.59
N GLY A 191 1.44 -13.33 10.19
CA GLY A 191 1.89 -13.32 11.58
C GLY A 191 2.99 -12.30 11.80
N GLU A 192 4.00 -12.28 10.92
CA GLU A 192 5.11 -11.32 10.93
C GLU A 192 4.61 -9.87 10.86
N MET A 193 3.66 -9.57 9.97
CA MET A 193 3.08 -8.22 9.88
C MET A 193 2.29 -7.85 11.14
N PHE A 194 1.57 -8.80 11.72
CA PHE A 194 0.86 -8.58 12.99
C PHE A 194 1.82 -8.35 14.15
N GLU A 195 3.00 -8.97 14.18
CA GLU A 195 4.05 -8.67 15.17
C GLU A 195 4.55 -7.23 15.00
N ILE A 196 4.90 -6.80 13.80
CA ILE A 196 5.30 -5.41 13.51
C ILE A 196 4.24 -4.43 14.04
N MET A 197 2.97 -4.67 13.72
CA MET A 197 1.86 -3.83 14.18
C MET A 197 1.71 -3.83 15.70
N ASN A 198 1.88 -4.99 16.34
CA ASN A 198 1.79 -5.12 17.79
C ASN A 198 2.94 -4.40 18.52
N ASP A 199 4.14 -4.45 17.95
CA ASP A 199 5.29 -3.73 18.47
C ASP A 199 5.14 -2.21 18.29
N MET A 200 4.65 -1.76 17.14
CA MET A 200 4.29 -0.36 16.95
C MET A 200 3.28 0.12 17.99
N ARG A 201 2.24 -0.68 18.27
CA ARG A 201 1.25 -0.37 19.32
C ARG A 201 1.91 -0.21 20.69
N ARG A 202 2.88 -1.07 21.03
CA ARG A 202 3.59 -1.02 22.31
C ARG A 202 4.49 0.21 22.44
N LEU A 203 5.05 0.67 21.33
CA LEU A 203 5.98 1.81 21.28
C LEU A 203 5.27 3.16 21.15
N SER A 204 4.04 3.18 20.63
CA SER A 204 3.28 4.43 20.33
C SER A 204 2.63 5.09 21.55
N GLY A 205 2.75 4.52 22.76
CA GLY A 205 2.13 5.07 23.96
C GLY A 205 0.60 5.11 23.89
N GLU A 206 0.00 6.31 24.10
CA GLU A 206 -1.46 6.46 24.18
C GLU A 206 -2.20 6.43 22.82
N LEU A 207 -1.52 6.72 21.72
CA LEU A 207 -2.12 6.84 20.39
C LEU A 207 -1.52 5.80 19.42
N PRO A 208 -2.16 4.63 19.27
CA PRO A 208 -1.73 3.63 18.31
C PRO A 208 -1.93 4.11 16.86
N PRO A 209 -1.21 3.52 15.88
CA PRO A 209 -1.46 3.76 14.47
C PRO A 209 -2.94 3.65 14.09
N GLU A 210 -3.38 4.44 13.11
CA GLU A 210 -4.79 4.55 12.72
C GLU A 210 -5.39 3.20 12.32
N PHE A 211 -4.64 2.37 11.60
CA PHE A 211 -5.03 1.01 11.27
C PHE A 211 -5.45 0.20 12.50
N LEU A 212 -4.74 0.33 13.61
CA LEU A 212 -5.03 -0.40 14.84
C LEU A 212 -6.25 0.13 15.59
N LEU A 213 -6.72 1.32 15.25
CA LEU A 213 -7.98 1.87 15.77
C LEU A 213 -9.20 1.22 15.10
N THR A 214 -9.11 0.94 13.80
CA THR A 214 -10.15 0.26 13.03
C THR A 214 -10.03 -1.26 13.07
N HIS A 215 -8.79 -1.78 13.05
CA HIS A 215 -8.43 -3.21 13.04
C HIS A 215 -7.55 -3.57 14.26
N PRO A 216 -8.09 -3.67 15.47
CA PRO A 216 -7.29 -3.90 16.67
C PRO A 216 -6.53 -5.22 16.60
N ILE A 217 -5.20 -5.14 16.67
CA ILE A 217 -4.34 -6.32 16.81
C ILE A 217 -4.28 -6.73 18.28
N THR A 218 -4.63 -7.96 18.53
CA THR A 218 -4.54 -8.60 19.84
C THR A 218 -3.49 -9.70 19.82
N SER A 219 -2.92 -10.03 20.97
CA SER A 219 -1.98 -11.17 21.07
C SER A 219 -2.61 -12.48 20.58
N SER A 220 -3.93 -12.62 20.69
CA SER A 220 -4.65 -13.78 20.13
C SER A 220 -4.59 -13.79 18.60
N ARG A 221 -4.76 -12.64 17.90
CA ARG A 221 -4.69 -12.59 16.42
C ARG A 221 -3.29 -12.94 15.92
N VAL A 222 -2.25 -12.43 16.60
CA VAL A 222 -0.85 -12.79 16.30
C VAL A 222 -0.64 -14.30 16.44
N SER A 223 -1.00 -14.87 17.61
CA SER A 223 -0.87 -16.30 17.87
C SER A 223 -1.70 -17.17 16.93
N ASP A 224 -2.93 -16.75 16.62
CA ASP A 224 -3.83 -17.47 15.70
C ASP A 224 -3.23 -17.48 14.26
N ALA A 225 -2.58 -16.39 13.83
CA ALA A 225 -1.94 -16.29 12.50
C ALA A 225 -0.73 -17.24 12.40
N PHE A 226 0.16 -17.26 13.39
CA PHE A 226 1.28 -18.21 13.38
C PHE A 226 0.82 -19.65 13.50
N SER A 227 -0.14 -19.95 14.39
CA SER A 227 -0.70 -21.29 14.52
C SER A 227 -1.39 -21.78 13.24
N ALA A 228 -1.97 -20.86 12.47
CA ALA A 228 -2.51 -21.18 11.15
C ALA A 228 -1.36 -21.44 10.15
N ALA A 229 -0.30 -20.64 10.20
CA ALA A 229 0.86 -20.81 9.31
C ALA A 229 1.56 -22.15 9.54
N ASP A 230 1.72 -22.59 10.79
CA ASP A 230 2.34 -23.86 11.16
C ASP A 230 1.63 -25.10 10.57
N GLN A 231 0.36 -24.95 10.12
CA GLN A 231 -0.37 -26.04 9.47
C GLN A 231 -0.01 -26.22 7.99
N TYR A 232 0.76 -25.29 7.43
CA TYR A 232 1.19 -25.32 6.04
C TYR A 232 2.69 -25.62 5.95
N PRO A 233 3.11 -26.55 5.09
CA PRO A 233 4.54 -26.79 4.89
C PRO A 233 5.21 -25.58 4.23
N ASP A 234 6.44 -25.31 4.60
CA ASP A 234 7.29 -24.38 3.85
C ASP A 234 7.59 -24.99 2.48
N LEU A 235 7.01 -24.39 1.44
CA LEU A 235 7.27 -24.79 0.05
C LEU A 235 8.35 -23.86 -0.53
N GLU A 236 9.33 -24.44 -1.20
CA GLU A 236 10.48 -23.73 -1.81
C GLU A 236 10.06 -22.61 -2.78
N ASN A 237 8.85 -22.68 -3.33
CA ASN A 237 8.33 -21.73 -4.32
C ASN A 237 7.43 -20.63 -3.73
N GLN A 238 7.28 -20.56 -2.40
CA GLN A 238 6.48 -19.51 -1.77
C GLN A 238 7.26 -18.19 -1.74
N LYS A 239 6.59 -17.10 -2.12
CA LYS A 239 7.17 -15.77 -2.15
C LYS A 239 7.13 -15.15 -0.75
N SER A 240 8.24 -14.61 -0.28
CA SER A 240 8.25 -13.68 0.84
C SER A 240 8.39 -12.25 0.35
N ASP A 241 9.24 -12.02 -0.66
CA ASP A 241 9.54 -10.71 -1.21
C ASP A 241 9.77 -10.77 -2.71
N THR A 242 9.70 -9.63 -3.37
CA THR A 242 10.04 -9.45 -4.78
C THR A 242 10.96 -8.26 -4.98
N LEU A 243 11.74 -8.28 -6.08
CA LEU A 243 12.55 -7.13 -6.45
C LEU A 243 11.70 -5.87 -6.60
N ASP A 244 10.59 -5.96 -7.32
CA ASP A 244 9.74 -4.81 -7.61
C ASP A 244 9.19 -4.17 -6.34
N TYR A 245 8.76 -4.97 -5.35
CA TYR A 245 8.35 -4.46 -4.05
C TYR A 245 9.49 -3.71 -3.36
N SER A 246 10.67 -4.31 -3.29
CA SER A 246 11.85 -3.71 -2.67
C SER A 246 12.23 -2.38 -3.33
N LEU A 247 12.11 -2.29 -4.67
CA LEU A 247 12.35 -1.04 -5.41
C LEU A 247 11.30 0.03 -5.08
N ILE A 248 10.01 -0.32 -5.11
CA ILE A 248 8.92 0.62 -4.77
C ILE A 248 9.04 1.08 -3.32
N ARG A 249 9.34 0.18 -2.39
CA ARG A 249 9.59 0.53 -0.99
C ARG A 249 10.74 1.53 -0.84
N ALA A 250 11.89 1.28 -1.47
CA ALA A 250 13.02 2.22 -1.44
C ALA A 250 12.65 3.58 -2.04
N ARG A 251 11.88 3.60 -3.13
CA ARG A 251 11.39 4.82 -3.78
C ARG A 251 10.55 5.65 -2.82
N LEU A 252 9.60 5.04 -2.14
CA LEU A 252 8.76 5.70 -1.15
C LEU A 252 9.54 6.14 0.09
N MET A 253 10.55 5.39 0.54
CA MET A 253 11.45 5.80 1.62
C MET A 253 12.21 7.09 1.27
N VAL A 254 12.76 7.19 0.06
CA VAL A 254 13.45 8.40 -0.40
C VAL A 254 12.51 9.57 -0.58
N GLN A 255 11.27 9.32 -1.03
CA GLN A 255 10.26 10.38 -1.15
C GLN A 255 9.81 10.90 0.21
N ALA A 256 9.63 10.02 1.19
CA ALA A 256 9.20 10.36 2.54
C ALA A 256 10.24 11.15 3.34
N GLU A 257 11.53 10.93 3.08
CA GLU A 257 12.61 11.59 3.81
C GLU A 257 12.85 13.01 3.27
N GLN A 258 12.71 13.99 4.14
CA GLN A 258 12.89 15.41 3.76
C GLN A 258 14.37 15.80 3.58
N ILE A 259 15.28 15.14 4.30
CA ILE A 259 16.72 15.40 4.26
C ILE A 259 17.41 14.30 3.44
N PRO A 260 17.75 14.54 2.16
CA PRO A 260 18.26 13.49 1.28
C PRO A 260 19.52 12.78 1.80
N GLN A 261 20.36 13.49 2.58
CA GLN A 261 21.55 12.94 3.20
C GLN A 261 21.23 11.80 4.19
N ASN A 262 20.04 11.81 4.81
CA ASN A 262 19.61 10.71 5.67
C ASN A 262 19.36 9.46 4.84
N SER A 263 18.69 9.58 3.69
CA SER A 263 18.49 8.47 2.76
C SER A 263 19.82 7.91 2.27
N ILE A 264 20.77 8.78 1.88
CA ILE A 264 22.10 8.36 1.44
C ILE A 264 22.77 7.53 2.55
N ARG A 265 22.86 8.05 3.76
CA ARG A 265 23.50 7.34 4.89
C ARG A 265 22.81 6.01 5.19
N TYR A 266 21.49 5.98 5.16
CA TYR A 266 20.73 4.77 5.41
C TYR A 266 21.04 3.68 4.37
N PHE A 267 20.95 4.01 3.08
CA PHE A 267 21.18 3.04 2.02
C PHE A 267 22.66 2.66 1.86
N GLU A 268 23.60 3.54 2.17
CA GLU A 268 25.02 3.19 2.27
C GLU A 268 25.25 2.15 3.38
N ALA A 269 24.64 2.35 4.55
CA ALA A 269 24.74 1.39 5.65
C ALA A 269 24.10 0.04 5.31
N GLU A 270 22.95 0.02 4.65
CA GLU A 270 22.29 -1.22 4.21
C GLU A 270 23.12 -1.95 3.15
N ASN A 271 23.76 -1.23 2.22
CA ASN A 271 24.64 -1.83 1.21
C ASN A 271 25.94 -2.40 1.79
N ILE A 272 26.43 -1.84 2.91
CA ILE A 272 27.58 -2.39 3.65
C ILE A 272 27.20 -3.67 4.40
N LYS A 273 26.00 -3.70 5.03
CA LYS A 273 25.53 -4.88 5.75
C LYS A 273 25.33 -6.09 4.81
N ASN A 274 24.74 -5.84 3.66
CA ASN A 274 24.46 -6.84 2.64
C ASN A 274 25.05 -6.37 1.32
N MET A 275 26.27 -6.83 1.01
CA MET A 275 26.93 -6.48 -0.26
C MET A 275 26.03 -6.82 -1.46
N ASN A 276 25.87 -5.87 -2.38
CA ASN A 276 25.01 -5.94 -3.54
C ASN A 276 23.49 -5.98 -3.21
N ASN A 277 23.09 -5.28 -2.17
CA ASN A 277 21.67 -5.09 -1.85
C ASN A 277 21.00 -4.23 -2.94
N ASP A 278 20.18 -4.84 -3.78
CA ASP A 278 19.55 -4.18 -4.93
C ASP A 278 18.63 -3.03 -4.50
N MET A 279 17.91 -3.19 -3.39
CA MET A 279 17.09 -2.14 -2.77
C MET A 279 17.96 -0.94 -2.35
N ALA A 280 19.10 -1.21 -1.73
CA ALA A 280 20.00 -0.17 -1.27
C ALA A 280 20.64 0.61 -2.44
N LEU A 281 21.09 -0.09 -3.48
CA LEU A 281 21.62 0.56 -4.69
C LEU A 281 20.56 1.43 -5.39
N TYR A 282 19.33 0.97 -5.46
CA TYR A 282 18.22 1.73 -6.04
C TYR A 282 17.91 2.98 -5.19
N GLY A 283 17.80 2.81 -3.86
CA GLY A 283 17.61 3.92 -2.94
C GLY A 283 18.73 4.95 -3.01
N LEU A 284 19.99 4.52 -3.14
CA LEU A 284 21.14 5.41 -3.37
C LEU A 284 20.99 6.17 -4.69
N SER A 285 20.62 5.49 -5.77
CA SER A 285 20.37 6.13 -7.07
C SER A 285 19.39 7.29 -6.92
N LEU A 286 18.22 7.03 -6.31
CA LEU A 286 17.19 8.04 -6.11
C LEU A 286 17.62 9.17 -5.16
N ALA A 287 18.32 8.85 -4.07
CA ALA A 287 18.79 9.84 -3.12
C ALA A 287 19.88 10.74 -3.73
N GLN A 288 20.78 10.19 -4.56
CA GLN A 288 21.77 10.95 -5.33
C GLN A 288 21.08 11.84 -6.39
N LYS A 289 20.05 11.35 -7.09
CA LYS A 289 19.20 12.14 -7.98
C LYS A 289 18.62 13.35 -7.25
N LYS A 290 18.05 13.15 -6.06
CA LYS A 290 17.40 14.19 -5.25
C LYS A 290 18.33 15.33 -4.83
N ILE A 291 19.66 15.10 -4.77
CA ILE A 291 20.67 16.13 -4.50
C ILE A 291 21.37 16.64 -5.76
N GLY A 292 20.92 16.24 -6.95
CA GLY A 292 21.51 16.65 -8.24
C GLY A 292 22.82 15.95 -8.61
N ASN A 293 23.22 14.90 -7.88
CA ASN A 293 24.41 14.11 -8.22
C ASN A 293 24.05 13.02 -9.23
N PHE A 294 23.79 13.46 -10.46
CA PHE A 294 23.29 12.58 -11.53
C PHE A 294 24.28 11.51 -11.97
N ASP A 295 25.59 11.79 -11.93
CA ASP A 295 26.62 10.82 -12.31
C ASP A 295 26.56 9.59 -11.40
N LYS A 296 26.61 9.77 -10.07
CA LYS A 296 26.47 8.66 -9.12
C LYS A 296 25.11 7.99 -9.20
N SER A 297 24.06 8.76 -9.44
CA SER A 297 22.71 8.23 -9.64
C SER A 297 22.68 7.28 -10.84
N LEU A 298 23.26 7.68 -11.98
CA LEU A 298 23.34 6.87 -13.19
C LEU A 298 24.23 5.64 -13.02
N ASP A 299 25.34 5.74 -12.30
CA ASP A 299 26.22 4.59 -12.02
C ASP A 299 25.46 3.49 -11.25
N ASN A 300 24.76 3.88 -10.19
CA ASN A 300 23.98 2.94 -9.39
C ASN A 300 22.85 2.30 -10.20
N ILE A 301 22.06 3.08 -10.95
CA ILE A 301 20.94 2.54 -11.73
C ILE A 301 21.41 1.67 -12.89
N ASN A 302 22.52 2.02 -13.55
CA ASN A 302 23.10 1.20 -14.62
C ASN A 302 23.62 -0.13 -14.11
N THR A 303 24.18 -0.18 -12.89
CA THR A 303 24.57 -1.42 -12.22
C THR A 303 23.36 -2.36 -12.08
N LEU A 304 22.21 -1.84 -11.62
CA LEU A 304 20.99 -2.61 -11.49
C LEU A 304 20.41 -3.03 -12.84
N ILE A 305 20.41 -2.15 -13.84
CA ILE A 305 19.91 -2.47 -15.20
C ILE A 305 20.78 -3.57 -15.84
N SER A 306 22.09 -3.56 -15.61
CA SER A 306 22.95 -4.63 -16.10
C SER A 306 22.55 -6.01 -15.55
N LYS A 307 22.04 -6.06 -14.33
CA LYS A 307 21.57 -7.26 -13.66
C LYS A 307 20.12 -7.61 -14.05
N TYR A 308 19.27 -6.59 -14.26
CA TYR A 308 17.85 -6.71 -14.56
C TYR A 308 17.43 -5.85 -15.77
N PRO A 309 17.90 -6.18 -16.99
CA PRO A 309 17.77 -5.26 -18.15
C PRO A 309 16.34 -5.02 -18.62
N LYS A 310 15.40 -5.90 -18.27
CA LYS A 310 13.98 -5.80 -18.65
C LYS A 310 13.09 -5.23 -17.55
N ASN A 311 13.65 -4.87 -16.38
CA ASN A 311 12.83 -4.34 -15.29
C ASN A 311 12.33 -2.94 -15.64
N LEU A 312 11.02 -2.77 -15.63
CA LEU A 312 10.36 -1.52 -16.02
C LEU A 312 10.67 -0.39 -15.04
N ILE A 313 10.64 -0.66 -13.74
CA ILE A 313 10.91 0.35 -12.69
C ILE A 313 12.29 0.95 -12.87
N LEU A 314 13.31 0.11 -13.08
CA LEU A 314 14.70 0.55 -13.26
C LEU A 314 14.88 1.37 -14.53
N ASN A 315 14.32 0.92 -15.64
CA ASN A 315 14.44 1.61 -16.93
C ASN A 315 13.70 2.96 -16.92
N THR A 316 12.50 3.02 -16.32
CA THR A 316 11.75 4.27 -16.16
C THR A 316 12.50 5.23 -15.23
N THR A 317 13.05 4.75 -14.12
CA THR A 317 13.84 5.58 -13.22
C THR A 317 15.10 6.14 -13.90
N LYS A 318 15.79 5.34 -14.74
CA LYS A 318 16.90 5.85 -15.55
C LYS A 318 16.45 6.98 -16.47
N ALA A 319 15.31 6.82 -17.14
CA ALA A 319 14.75 7.88 -18.00
C ALA A 319 14.43 9.16 -17.20
N GLU A 320 13.87 9.03 -15.99
CA GLU A 320 13.66 10.17 -15.08
C GLU A 320 15.00 10.90 -14.74
N ILE A 321 16.06 10.14 -14.40
CA ILE A 321 17.37 10.71 -14.08
C ILE A 321 17.95 11.46 -15.26
N LEU A 322 17.91 10.87 -16.46
CA LEU A 322 18.41 11.50 -17.70
C LEU A 322 17.62 12.77 -18.04
N PHE A 323 16.31 12.74 -17.86
CA PHE A 323 15.45 13.91 -18.09
C PHE A 323 15.78 15.05 -17.13
N GLU A 324 15.87 14.78 -15.82
CA GLU A 324 16.17 15.80 -14.80
C GLU A 324 17.60 16.33 -14.90
N SER A 325 18.57 15.52 -15.35
CA SER A 325 19.95 15.95 -15.57
C SER A 325 20.14 16.86 -16.78
N ASN A 326 19.11 17.11 -17.59
CA ASN A 326 19.17 17.77 -18.87
C ASN A 326 20.14 17.11 -19.90
N THR A 327 20.51 15.86 -19.66
CA THR A 327 21.41 15.13 -20.57
C THR A 327 20.77 14.93 -21.91
N ILE A 328 19.48 14.63 -21.95
CA ILE A 328 18.68 14.51 -23.18
C ILE A 328 18.70 15.83 -23.96
N SER A 329 18.56 16.97 -23.30
CA SER A 329 18.61 18.29 -23.94
C SER A 329 20.00 18.61 -24.51
N LYS A 330 21.06 18.14 -23.85
CA LYS A 330 22.45 18.29 -24.36
C LYS A 330 22.71 17.38 -25.56
N GLU A 331 22.30 16.12 -25.50
CA GLU A 331 22.41 15.18 -26.62
C GLU A 331 21.63 15.66 -27.85
N ILE A 332 20.42 16.15 -27.67
CA ILE A 332 19.64 16.77 -28.75
C ILE A 332 20.34 18.01 -29.30
N ALA A 333 20.87 18.88 -28.44
CA ALA A 333 21.61 20.07 -28.87
C ALA A 333 22.91 19.71 -29.61
N GLU A 334 23.61 18.65 -29.23
CA GLU A 334 24.80 18.15 -29.95
C GLU A 334 24.41 17.55 -31.30
N ILE A 335 23.29 16.81 -31.39
CA ILE A 335 22.77 16.30 -32.68
C ILE A 335 22.41 17.47 -33.63
N PHE A 336 21.75 18.52 -33.11
CA PHE A 336 21.47 19.72 -33.90
C PHE A 336 22.74 20.44 -34.36
N LYS A 337 23.71 20.60 -33.47
CA LYS A 337 25.02 21.23 -33.83
C LYS A 337 25.79 20.40 -34.87
N SER A 338 25.77 19.07 -34.74
CA SER A 338 26.45 18.21 -35.75
C SER A 338 25.77 18.25 -37.09
N ASN A 339 24.43 18.43 -37.15
CA ASN A 339 23.69 18.59 -38.39
C ASN A 339 23.87 19.98 -39.03
N GLU A 340 24.12 21.01 -38.24
CA GLU A 340 24.45 22.35 -38.76
C GLU A 340 25.88 22.42 -39.33
N SER A 341 26.85 21.74 -38.68
CA SER A 341 28.24 21.68 -39.16
C SER A 341 28.42 20.82 -40.40
N GLY A 342 27.44 19.95 -40.74
CA GLY A 342 27.42 19.18 -41.99
C GLY A 342 26.84 19.90 -43.21
N LYS A 343 26.35 21.14 -43.07
CA LYS A 343 25.77 21.94 -44.17
C LYS A 343 26.75 22.96 -44.78
N ASN A 344 28.01 22.97 -44.43
CA ASN A 344 29.06 23.81 -45.05
C ASN A 344 30.01 22.94 -45.91
N ILE A 345 29.49 22.22 -46.86
CA ILE A 345 30.26 21.68 -47.98
C ILE A 345 29.41 21.91 -49.25
N ASP A 346 29.86 22.90 -50.05
CA ASP A 346 29.54 23.34 -51.40
C ASP A 346 28.33 24.25 -51.58
#